data_85b7fad9e8da5533df9fa11a031f2715
#
_entry.id   85b7fad9e8da5533df9fa11a031f2715
#
_cell.length_a   1.000
_cell.length_b   1.000
_cell.length_c   1.000
_cell.angle_alpha   90.00
_cell.angle_beta   90.00
_cell.angle_gamma   90.00
#
_symmetry.space_group_name_H-M   'P 1'
#
loop_
_entity.id
_entity.type
_entity.pdbx_description
1 polymer ?
#
loop_
_entity_poly.entity_id
_entity_poly.type
_entity_poly.pdbx_seq_one_letter_code
_entity_poly.pdbx_strand_id
1 'polypeptide(L)'
;MKIDDIEAYVAVIRCQSLQQAANSLSLTQPAITRRLQNFEEALGVELLDRNTRPLKATATGRVVYEQCRVIQRELNVLRELVANDTPPVGALRLGVAQTIADIALPDAMRELRAAYPELQARAATGWGSQLLQRVEQGELGAAAMLLPVNKAFDEQLAARSLGRIKLAVVAPKGALKKRAHTLAECQAMGWVLNPDGCGFREGLQRALTGLGLALTLNLETLGTELQLQLVADGNGLGLVPLPLLQTSRLVDELDVISVSDFKPLIDIWLVHPRVLGKLQQPVELFGAAVERQFKATRLQRNAA
;
A
#
# COMPACT_ATOMS: atom_id res chain seq x y z
N MET A 1 -19.14 22.30 19.35
CA MET A 1 -18.47 21.35 18.44
C MET A 1 -19.51 20.61 17.62
N LYS A 2 -19.42 20.65 16.30
CA LYS A 2 -20.31 19.96 15.34
C LYS A 2 -19.46 19.07 14.44
N ILE A 3 -20.08 18.10 13.77
CA ILE A 3 -19.40 17.21 12.80
C ILE A 3 -18.76 18.04 11.67
N ASP A 4 -19.47 19.06 11.19
CA ASP A 4 -18.99 19.98 10.16
C ASP A 4 -17.70 20.73 10.56
N ASP A 5 -17.51 21.00 11.86
CA ASP A 5 -16.30 21.66 12.37
C ASP A 5 -15.10 20.70 12.27
N ILE A 6 -15.33 19.42 12.59
CA ILE A 6 -14.36 18.35 12.45
C ILE A 6 -13.97 18.16 10.97
N GLU A 7 -14.96 18.11 10.07
CA GLU A 7 -14.71 17.97 8.63
C GLU A 7 -13.90 19.14 8.08
N ALA A 8 -14.19 20.37 8.51
CA ALA A 8 -13.43 21.56 8.11
C ALA A 8 -11.98 21.49 8.59
N TYR A 9 -11.77 21.09 9.84
CA TYR A 9 -10.43 20.96 10.43
C TYR A 9 -9.59 19.91 9.66
N VAL A 10 -10.13 18.72 9.43
CA VAL A 10 -9.43 17.65 8.69
C VAL A 10 -9.11 18.09 7.27
N ALA A 11 -10.03 18.78 6.59
CA ALA A 11 -9.80 19.31 5.24
C ALA A 11 -8.64 20.32 5.21
N VAL A 12 -8.58 21.23 6.20
CA VAL A 12 -7.53 22.26 6.27
C VAL A 12 -6.16 21.66 6.51
N ILE A 13 -6.03 20.68 7.42
CA ILE A 13 -4.75 20.00 7.66
C ILE A 13 -4.29 19.24 6.40
N ARG A 14 -5.19 18.56 5.72
CA ARG A 14 -4.89 17.81 4.50
C ARG A 14 -4.46 18.72 3.34
N CYS A 15 -5.17 19.84 3.16
CA CYS A 15 -4.88 20.77 2.06
C CYS A 15 -3.78 21.77 2.40
N GLN A 16 -3.42 21.92 3.68
CA GLN A 16 -2.48 22.95 4.18
C GLN A 16 -2.83 24.37 3.71
N SER A 17 -4.10 24.60 3.37
CA SER A 17 -4.63 25.82 2.79
C SER A 17 -6.13 25.97 3.08
N LEU A 18 -6.53 27.09 3.66
CA LEU A 18 -7.93 27.41 3.92
C LEU A 18 -8.74 27.49 2.62
N GLN A 19 -8.16 28.08 1.57
CA GLN A 19 -8.85 28.22 0.28
C GLN A 19 -9.08 26.88 -0.40
N GLN A 20 -8.07 25.99 -0.40
CA GLN A 20 -8.20 24.66 -0.99
C GLN A 20 -9.16 23.78 -0.17
N ALA A 21 -9.15 23.90 1.15
CA ALA A 21 -10.11 23.21 2.01
C ALA A 21 -11.55 23.69 1.74
N ALA A 22 -11.75 24.99 1.59
CA ALA A 22 -13.03 25.57 1.23
C ALA A 22 -13.55 25.00 -0.12
N ASN A 23 -12.71 24.99 -1.14
CA ASN A 23 -13.03 24.42 -2.44
C ASN A 23 -13.37 22.92 -2.35
N SER A 24 -12.62 22.15 -1.55
CA SER A 24 -12.82 20.70 -1.39
C SER A 24 -14.15 20.35 -0.70
N LEU A 25 -14.69 21.25 0.11
CA LEU A 25 -15.95 21.09 0.84
C LEU A 25 -17.11 21.89 0.22
N SER A 26 -16.89 22.54 -0.92
CA SER A 26 -17.87 23.41 -1.59
C SER A 26 -18.38 24.54 -0.68
N LEU A 27 -17.46 25.13 0.09
CA LEU A 27 -17.70 26.20 1.05
C LEU A 27 -16.91 27.46 0.69
N THR A 28 -17.25 28.58 1.33
CA THR A 28 -16.42 29.78 1.28
C THR A 28 -15.30 29.75 2.30
N GLN A 29 -14.20 30.44 2.03
CA GLN A 29 -13.08 30.53 2.98
C GLN A 29 -13.51 31.12 4.35
N PRO A 30 -14.35 32.17 4.45
CA PRO A 30 -14.87 32.63 5.74
C PRO A 30 -15.65 31.55 6.51
N ALA A 31 -16.42 30.71 5.81
CA ALA A 31 -17.15 29.60 6.45
C ALA A 31 -16.19 28.57 7.06
N ILE A 32 -15.12 28.19 6.34
CA ILE A 32 -14.08 27.31 6.88
C ILE A 32 -13.39 27.94 8.10
N THR A 33 -13.02 29.20 8.02
CA THR A 33 -12.39 29.94 9.14
C THR A 33 -13.27 29.92 10.39
N ARG A 34 -14.57 30.20 10.22
CA ARG A 34 -15.55 30.18 11.32
C ARG A 34 -15.70 28.78 11.93
N ARG A 35 -15.77 27.72 11.10
CA ARG A 35 -15.85 26.34 11.60
C ARG A 35 -14.60 25.95 12.40
N LEU A 36 -13.41 26.36 11.96
CA LEU A 36 -12.15 26.15 12.70
C LEU A 36 -12.16 26.87 14.05
N GLN A 37 -12.55 28.14 14.07
CA GLN A 37 -12.65 28.91 15.31
C GLN A 37 -13.61 28.23 16.30
N ASN A 38 -14.80 27.86 15.86
CA ASN A 38 -15.76 27.12 16.67
C ASN A 38 -15.19 25.80 17.20
N PHE A 39 -14.35 25.13 16.41
CA PHE A 39 -13.71 23.88 16.83
C PHE A 39 -12.62 24.10 17.89
N GLU A 40 -11.71 25.06 17.66
CA GLU A 40 -10.67 25.45 18.61
C GLU A 40 -11.30 25.98 19.92
N GLU A 41 -12.32 26.82 19.87
CA GLU A 41 -13.06 27.28 21.03
C GLU A 41 -13.73 26.15 21.83
N ALA A 42 -14.36 25.19 21.12
CA ALA A 42 -15.01 24.05 21.76
C ALA A 42 -14.02 23.10 22.46
N LEU A 43 -12.77 23.04 22.01
CA LEU A 43 -11.70 22.26 22.63
C LEU A 43 -10.84 23.06 23.59
N GLY A 44 -10.93 24.39 23.58
CA GLY A 44 -10.13 25.28 24.43
C GLY A 44 -8.65 25.32 24.07
N VAL A 45 -8.27 24.95 22.84
CA VAL A 45 -6.86 24.87 22.42
C VAL A 45 -6.70 25.32 20.97
N GLU A 46 -5.54 25.91 20.66
CA GLU A 46 -5.15 26.22 19.28
C GLU A 46 -4.63 24.96 18.58
N LEU A 47 -5.21 24.65 17.44
CA LEU A 47 -4.89 23.45 16.66
C LEU A 47 -3.99 23.76 15.46
N LEU A 48 -3.93 25.03 15.02
CA LEU A 48 -3.18 25.48 13.86
C LEU A 48 -2.10 26.48 14.25
N ASP A 49 -0.91 26.30 13.72
CA ASP A 49 0.15 27.30 13.75
C ASP A 49 -0.08 28.30 12.60
N ARG A 50 -0.63 29.46 12.95
CA ARG A 50 -0.98 30.53 11.99
C ARG A 50 0.23 31.28 11.46
N ASN A 51 1.41 31.07 12.05
CA ASN A 51 2.66 31.74 11.67
C ASN A 51 3.44 30.96 10.58
N THR A 52 3.00 29.74 10.25
CA THR A 52 3.65 28.90 9.24
C THR A 52 2.97 29.01 7.86
N ARG A 53 3.78 28.96 6.81
CA ARG A 53 3.34 28.82 5.42
C ARG A 53 4.15 27.75 4.73
N PRO A 54 3.53 26.64 4.26
CA PRO A 54 2.12 26.30 4.34
C PRO A 54 1.63 26.13 5.79
N LEU A 55 0.29 26.24 5.98
CA LEU A 55 -0.37 26.14 7.27
C LEU A 55 -0.15 24.75 7.89
N LYS A 56 0.30 24.70 9.14
CA LYS A 56 0.64 23.45 9.85
C LYS A 56 -0.19 23.27 11.12
N ALA A 57 -0.40 22.02 11.51
CA ALA A 57 -0.96 21.70 12.81
C ALA A 57 0.07 21.93 13.94
N THR A 58 -0.39 22.43 15.10
CA THR A 58 0.38 22.40 16.35
C THR A 58 0.66 20.95 16.79
N ALA A 59 1.46 20.74 17.83
CA ALA A 59 1.68 19.41 18.41
C ALA A 59 0.33 18.77 18.84
N THR A 60 -0.50 19.52 19.59
CA THR A 60 -1.85 19.11 19.99
C THR A 60 -2.75 18.92 18.77
N GLY A 61 -2.66 19.83 17.78
CA GLY A 61 -3.42 19.74 16.54
C GLY A 61 -3.17 18.41 15.82
N ARG A 62 -1.94 17.91 15.74
CA ARG A 62 -1.66 16.61 15.10
C ARG A 62 -2.38 15.46 15.81
N VAL A 63 -2.37 15.44 17.15
CA VAL A 63 -3.07 14.40 17.92
C VAL A 63 -4.59 14.50 17.70
N VAL A 64 -5.14 15.71 17.74
CA VAL A 64 -6.56 15.96 17.48
C VAL A 64 -6.93 15.57 16.04
N TYR A 65 -6.07 15.84 15.06
CA TYR A 65 -6.29 15.47 13.67
C TYR A 65 -6.48 13.95 13.50
N GLU A 66 -5.61 13.13 14.11
CA GLU A 66 -5.74 11.67 14.03
C GLU A 66 -7.06 11.19 14.66
N GLN A 67 -7.47 11.77 15.80
CA GLN A 67 -8.77 11.43 16.41
C GLN A 67 -9.96 11.88 15.55
N CYS A 68 -9.89 13.06 14.94
CA CYS A 68 -10.93 13.53 14.03
C CYS A 68 -11.10 12.60 12.81
N ARG A 69 -10.02 12.01 12.31
CA ARG A 69 -10.08 11.03 11.22
C ARG A 69 -10.79 9.74 11.64
N VAL A 70 -10.56 9.28 12.85
CA VAL A 70 -11.28 8.13 13.43
C VAL A 70 -12.77 8.44 13.50
N ILE A 71 -13.16 9.60 14.04
CA ILE A 71 -14.57 10.03 14.12
C ILE A 71 -15.21 10.09 12.73
N GLN A 72 -14.54 10.68 11.75
CA GLN A 72 -15.06 10.73 10.37
C GLN A 72 -15.28 9.34 9.77
N ARG A 73 -14.36 8.41 10.04
CA ARG A 73 -14.51 7.03 9.60
C ARG A 73 -15.73 6.39 10.21
N GLU A 74 -15.94 6.50 11.53
CA GLU A 74 -17.08 5.90 12.22
C GLU A 74 -18.41 6.52 11.76
N LEU A 75 -18.43 7.81 11.45
CA LEU A 75 -19.59 8.48 10.85
C LEU A 75 -19.90 7.94 9.45
N ASN A 76 -18.89 7.66 8.65
CA ASN A 76 -19.09 7.06 7.33
C ASN A 76 -19.59 5.61 7.47
N VAL A 77 -19.08 4.84 8.41
CA VAL A 77 -19.58 3.49 8.76
C VAL A 77 -21.08 3.57 9.11
N LEU A 78 -21.46 4.52 9.97
CA LEU A 78 -22.86 4.70 10.35
C LEU A 78 -23.74 5.04 9.15
N ARG A 79 -23.28 5.93 8.26
CA ARG A 79 -24.02 6.28 7.03
C ARG A 79 -24.18 5.05 6.10
N GLU A 80 -23.13 4.25 5.96
CA GLU A 80 -23.14 3.05 5.12
C GLU A 80 -24.02 1.90 5.67
N LEU A 81 -24.16 1.79 6.99
CA LEU A 81 -25.02 0.79 7.62
C LEU A 81 -26.51 0.96 7.26
N VAL A 82 -26.95 2.18 6.99
CA VAL A 82 -28.35 2.47 6.63
C VAL A 82 -28.58 2.58 5.11
N ALA A 83 -27.53 2.49 4.31
CA ALA A 83 -27.59 2.70 2.84
C ALA A 83 -27.80 1.40 2.03
N ASN A 84 -28.36 0.35 2.62
CA ASN A 84 -28.30 -1.04 2.15
C ASN A 84 -28.95 -1.37 0.78
N ASP A 85 -29.75 -0.49 0.16
CA ASP A 85 -30.51 -0.84 -1.06
C ASP A 85 -30.17 0.00 -2.30
N THR A 86 -29.13 0.82 -2.26
CA THR A 86 -28.75 1.62 -3.41
C THR A 86 -27.50 1.08 -4.11
N PRO A 87 -27.42 1.10 -5.44
CA PRO A 87 -26.21 0.73 -6.17
C PRO A 87 -24.99 1.48 -5.62
N PRO A 88 -23.79 0.85 -5.61
CA PRO A 88 -22.59 1.53 -5.16
C PRO A 88 -22.27 2.71 -6.09
N VAL A 89 -22.40 3.92 -5.56
CA VAL A 89 -22.08 5.19 -6.24
C VAL A 89 -21.03 5.97 -5.44
N GLY A 90 -20.37 6.91 -6.08
CA GLY A 90 -19.35 7.75 -5.44
C GLY A 90 -17.93 7.23 -5.62
N ALA A 91 -17.02 7.58 -4.72
CA ALA A 91 -15.58 7.32 -4.88
C ALA A 91 -15.13 6.10 -4.11
N LEU A 92 -14.55 5.11 -4.80
CA LEU A 92 -13.78 4.01 -4.21
C LEU A 92 -12.29 4.27 -4.41
N ARG A 93 -11.56 4.47 -3.32
CA ARG A 93 -10.10 4.67 -3.34
C ARG A 93 -9.42 3.37 -2.96
N LEU A 94 -8.65 2.82 -3.90
CA LEU A 94 -7.92 1.56 -3.74
C LEU A 94 -6.43 1.82 -3.62
N GLY A 95 -5.79 1.13 -2.67
CA GLY A 95 -4.34 1.01 -2.59
C GLY A 95 -3.86 -0.28 -3.25
N VAL A 96 -2.78 -0.24 -3.99
CA VAL A 96 -2.25 -1.42 -4.66
C VAL A 96 -0.74 -1.47 -4.55
N ALA A 97 -0.17 -2.56 -4.03
CA ALA A 97 1.27 -2.73 -4.04
C ALA A 97 1.78 -2.83 -5.50
N GLN A 98 2.95 -2.24 -5.78
CA GLN A 98 3.48 -2.12 -7.15
C GLN A 98 3.46 -3.46 -7.90
N THR A 99 3.98 -4.52 -7.31
CA THR A 99 3.97 -5.87 -7.92
C THR A 99 2.56 -6.36 -8.28
N ILE A 100 1.56 -6.04 -7.43
CA ILE A 100 0.17 -6.42 -7.70
C ILE A 100 -0.39 -5.56 -8.83
N ALA A 101 -0.01 -4.28 -8.84
CA ALA A 101 -0.43 -3.36 -9.90
C ALA A 101 0.09 -3.83 -11.28
N ASP A 102 1.36 -4.22 -11.36
CA ASP A 102 2.00 -4.68 -12.59
C ASP A 102 1.32 -5.94 -13.16
N ILE A 103 0.81 -6.83 -12.28
CA ILE A 103 0.23 -8.12 -12.69
C ILE A 103 -1.29 -8.04 -12.88
N ALA A 104 -2.03 -7.34 -12.03
CA ALA A 104 -3.47 -7.54 -11.89
C ALA A 104 -4.31 -6.26 -12.01
N LEU A 105 -3.74 -5.07 -11.81
CA LEU A 105 -4.52 -3.83 -11.73
C LEU A 105 -5.32 -3.51 -13.00
N PRO A 106 -4.77 -3.64 -14.23
CA PRO A 106 -5.52 -3.31 -15.45
C PRO A 106 -6.80 -4.12 -15.58
N ASP A 107 -6.75 -5.43 -15.33
CA ASP A 107 -7.90 -6.34 -15.43
C ASP A 107 -8.90 -6.09 -14.29
N ALA A 108 -8.43 -5.94 -13.06
CA ALA A 108 -9.30 -5.65 -11.92
C ALA A 108 -10.06 -4.32 -12.09
N MET A 109 -9.41 -3.29 -12.63
CA MET A 109 -10.06 -2.00 -12.89
C MET A 109 -11.04 -2.06 -14.08
N ARG A 110 -10.79 -2.92 -15.05
CA ARG A 110 -11.72 -3.16 -16.17
C ARG A 110 -12.98 -3.84 -15.66
N GLU A 111 -12.85 -4.87 -14.84
CA GLU A 111 -13.99 -5.59 -14.25
C GLU A 111 -14.82 -4.67 -13.34
N LEU A 112 -14.17 -3.87 -12.49
CA LEU A 112 -14.86 -2.92 -11.64
C LEU A 112 -15.70 -1.92 -12.44
N ARG A 113 -15.12 -1.35 -13.52
CA ARG A 113 -15.83 -0.39 -14.37
C ARG A 113 -17.01 -1.03 -15.12
N ALA A 114 -16.88 -2.28 -15.53
CA ALA A 114 -17.94 -3.00 -16.20
C ALA A 114 -19.10 -3.33 -15.24
N ALA A 115 -18.79 -3.74 -14.00
CA ALA A 115 -19.80 -4.12 -13.01
C ALA A 115 -20.46 -2.91 -12.33
N TYR A 116 -19.70 -1.83 -12.14
CA TYR A 116 -20.14 -0.64 -11.40
C TYR A 116 -19.81 0.66 -12.16
N PRO A 117 -20.53 0.97 -13.25
CA PRO A 117 -20.20 2.10 -14.13
C PRO A 117 -20.32 3.47 -13.44
N GLU A 118 -21.16 3.60 -12.40
CA GLU A 118 -21.35 4.85 -11.64
C GLU A 118 -20.34 5.00 -10.49
N LEU A 119 -19.52 3.95 -10.23
CA LEU A 119 -18.52 4.00 -9.19
C LEU A 119 -17.22 4.64 -9.72
N GLN A 120 -16.80 5.72 -9.09
CA GLN A 120 -15.52 6.37 -9.39
C GLN A 120 -14.37 5.62 -8.70
N ALA A 121 -13.97 4.46 -9.26
CA ALA A 121 -12.84 3.72 -8.73
C ALA A 121 -11.51 4.39 -9.11
N ARG A 122 -10.69 4.73 -8.11
CA ARG A 122 -9.35 5.30 -8.25
C ARG A 122 -8.35 4.41 -7.53
N ALA A 123 -7.26 4.07 -8.21
CA ALA A 123 -6.18 3.28 -7.62
C ALA A 123 -4.91 4.12 -7.47
N ALA A 124 -4.18 3.91 -6.37
CA ALA A 124 -2.86 4.47 -6.15
C ALA A 124 -1.91 3.36 -5.73
N THR A 125 -0.70 3.38 -6.26
CA THR A 125 0.34 2.42 -5.88
C THR A 125 1.10 2.89 -4.64
N GLY A 126 1.67 1.92 -3.90
CA GLY A 126 2.45 2.20 -2.69
C GLY A 126 3.06 0.93 -2.08
N TRP A 127 3.77 1.11 -0.97
CA TRP A 127 4.33 0.01 -0.20
C TRP A 127 3.35 -0.53 0.83
N GLY A 128 3.49 -1.80 1.21
CA GLY A 128 2.55 -2.50 2.07
C GLY A 128 2.27 -1.80 3.40
N SER A 129 3.30 -1.35 4.11
CA SER A 129 3.16 -0.62 5.38
C SER A 129 2.44 0.72 5.22
N GLN A 130 2.78 1.50 4.18
CA GLN A 130 2.12 2.78 3.90
C GLN A 130 0.66 2.59 3.47
N LEU A 131 0.39 1.58 2.64
CA LEU A 131 -0.98 1.27 2.21
C LEU A 131 -1.84 0.84 3.39
N LEU A 132 -1.30 0.01 4.29
CA LEU A 132 -1.99 -0.40 5.51
C LEU A 132 -2.36 0.82 6.37
N GLN A 133 -1.39 1.68 6.66
CA GLN A 133 -1.62 2.91 7.39
C GLN A 133 -2.71 3.79 6.76
N ARG A 134 -2.72 3.91 5.43
CA ARG A 134 -3.73 4.71 4.72
C ARG A 134 -5.13 4.09 4.77
N VAL A 135 -5.24 2.75 4.85
CA VAL A 135 -6.52 2.07 5.12
C VAL A 135 -6.97 2.34 6.56
N GLU A 136 -6.07 2.17 7.54
CA GLU A 136 -6.32 2.49 8.95
C GLU A 136 -6.79 3.93 9.15
N GLN A 137 -6.21 4.85 8.40
CA GLN A 137 -6.55 6.26 8.42
C GLN A 137 -7.79 6.63 7.60
N GLY A 138 -8.44 5.67 6.92
CA GLY A 138 -9.62 5.91 6.11
C GLY A 138 -9.39 6.71 4.82
N GLU A 139 -8.13 6.88 4.40
CA GLU A 139 -7.78 7.50 3.11
C GLU A 139 -8.08 6.58 1.94
N LEU A 140 -7.93 5.27 2.17
CA LEU A 140 -8.23 4.21 1.22
C LEU A 140 -9.43 3.41 1.72
N GLY A 141 -10.34 3.07 0.83
CA GLY A 141 -11.46 2.18 1.11
C GLY A 141 -11.02 0.72 1.22
N ALA A 142 -10.00 0.32 0.46
CA ALA A 142 -9.36 -0.98 0.55
C ALA A 142 -7.96 -0.95 -0.04
N ALA A 143 -7.12 -1.94 0.28
CA ALA A 143 -5.84 -2.10 -0.38
C ALA A 143 -5.50 -3.57 -0.62
N ALA A 144 -4.96 -3.85 -1.81
CA ALA A 144 -4.26 -5.10 -2.12
C ALA A 144 -2.75 -4.90 -1.92
N MET A 145 -2.17 -5.60 -0.95
CA MET A 145 -0.81 -5.33 -0.51
C MET A 145 0.00 -6.59 -0.27
N LEU A 146 1.31 -6.43 -0.27
CA LEU A 146 2.28 -7.48 0.00
C LEU A 146 2.84 -7.29 1.39
N LEU A 147 2.58 -8.23 2.27
CA LEU A 147 3.01 -8.18 3.66
C LEU A 147 3.68 -9.50 4.05
N PRO A 148 4.57 -9.46 5.06
CA PRO A 148 5.19 -10.66 5.58
C PRO A 148 4.17 -11.71 6.00
N VAL A 149 4.58 -12.99 5.87
CA VAL A 149 3.78 -14.12 6.36
C VAL A 149 3.49 -13.94 7.86
N ASN A 150 2.26 -14.26 8.27
CA ASN A 150 1.78 -14.13 9.65
C ASN A 150 1.63 -12.67 10.17
N LYS A 151 1.38 -11.71 9.28
CA LYS A 151 1.05 -10.34 9.70
C LYS A 151 -0.26 -10.35 10.51
N ALA A 152 -0.21 -9.81 11.72
CA ALA A 152 -1.41 -9.50 12.51
C ALA A 152 -2.01 -8.15 12.05
N PHE A 153 -3.33 -8.06 12.04
CA PHE A 153 -4.07 -6.85 11.69
C PHE A 153 -4.89 -6.37 12.89
N ASP A 154 -5.17 -5.08 12.92
CA ASP A 154 -6.08 -4.47 13.89
C ASP A 154 -7.48 -5.09 13.78
N GLU A 155 -8.19 -5.22 14.91
CA GLU A 155 -9.55 -5.80 14.98
C GLU A 155 -10.58 -5.00 14.16
N GLN A 156 -10.32 -3.73 13.88
CA GLN A 156 -11.19 -2.87 13.07
C GLN A 156 -11.04 -3.13 11.57
N LEU A 157 -10.03 -3.89 11.17
CA LEU A 157 -9.79 -4.26 9.79
C LEU A 157 -10.30 -5.67 9.49
N ALA A 158 -10.78 -5.86 8.29
CA ALA A 158 -10.94 -7.16 7.66
C ALA A 158 -9.75 -7.40 6.73
N ALA A 159 -9.13 -8.55 6.88
CA ALA A 159 -7.99 -8.96 6.06
C ALA A 159 -8.24 -10.34 5.47
N ARG A 160 -8.19 -10.44 4.15
CA ARG A 160 -8.37 -11.69 3.40
C ARG A 160 -7.10 -12.01 2.62
N SER A 161 -6.57 -13.22 2.78
CA SER A 161 -5.45 -13.69 1.97
C SER A 161 -5.93 -13.95 0.53
N LEU A 162 -5.23 -13.36 -0.44
CA LEU A 162 -5.44 -13.58 -1.88
C LEU A 162 -4.43 -14.58 -2.45
N GLY A 163 -3.45 -14.99 -1.64
CA GLY A 163 -2.45 -15.96 -2.06
C GLY A 163 -1.06 -15.65 -1.53
N ARG A 164 -0.08 -16.36 -2.08
CA ARG A 164 1.33 -16.25 -1.69
C ARG A 164 2.24 -16.26 -2.90
N ILE A 165 3.26 -15.41 -2.89
CA ILE A 165 4.26 -15.29 -3.95
C ILE A 165 5.60 -15.82 -3.42
N LYS A 166 6.29 -16.61 -4.25
CA LYS A 166 7.69 -16.94 -4.05
C LYS A 166 8.55 -15.79 -4.57
N LEU A 167 9.56 -15.44 -3.81
CA LEU A 167 10.60 -14.53 -4.26
C LEU A 167 11.83 -15.33 -4.70
N ALA A 168 12.55 -14.78 -5.66
CA ALA A 168 13.81 -15.33 -6.15
C ALA A 168 14.95 -14.38 -5.80
N VAL A 169 16.06 -14.95 -5.34
CA VAL A 169 17.35 -14.26 -5.35
C VAL A 169 17.92 -14.39 -6.75
N VAL A 170 18.29 -13.28 -7.37
CA VAL A 170 18.82 -13.22 -8.72
C VAL A 170 20.20 -12.60 -8.75
N ALA A 171 21.05 -13.07 -9.67
CA ALA A 171 22.38 -12.58 -9.95
C ALA A 171 22.58 -12.42 -11.46
N PRO A 172 23.63 -11.71 -11.92
CA PRO A 172 24.01 -11.71 -13.33
C PRO A 172 24.31 -13.13 -13.79
N LYS A 173 23.96 -13.44 -15.03
CA LYS A 173 24.18 -14.78 -15.61
C LYS A 173 25.64 -15.19 -15.54
N GLY A 174 25.89 -16.38 -14.98
CA GLY A 174 27.23 -16.94 -14.84
C GLY A 174 28.10 -16.30 -13.75
N ALA A 175 27.60 -15.29 -13.01
CA ALA A 175 28.38 -14.61 -11.96
C ALA A 175 28.69 -15.50 -10.76
N LEU A 176 27.83 -16.48 -10.48
CA LEU A 176 27.97 -17.40 -9.35
C LEU A 176 28.07 -18.85 -9.80
N LYS A 177 28.81 -19.65 -9.03
CA LYS A 177 28.88 -21.10 -9.26
C LYS A 177 27.47 -21.72 -9.07
N LYS A 178 27.13 -22.71 -9.90
CA LYS A 178 25.86 -23.46 -9.80
C LYS A 178 25.88 -24.43 -8.60
N ARG A 179 25.76 -23.87 -7.39
CA ARG A 179 25.59 -24.60 -6.11
C ARG A 179 24.60 -23.85 -5.22
N ALA A 180 24.18 -24.49 -4.16
CA ALA A 180 23.47 -23.76 -3.11
C ALA A 180 24.43 -22.81 -2.36
N HIS A 181 23.99 -21.60 -2.14
CA HIS A 181 24.69 -20.57 -1.37
C HIS A 181 24.00 -20.39 -0.02
N THR A 182 24.71 -19.83 0.96
CA THR A 182 24.09 -19.33 2.19
C THR A 182 23.71 -17.88 2.05
N LEU A 183 22.78 -17.41 2.89
CA LEU A 183 22.40 -16.00 2.91
C LEU A 183 23.59 -15.09 3.27
N ALA A 184 24.48 -15.57 4.14
CA ALA A 184 25.72 -14.87 4.49
C ALA A 184 26.66 -14.70 3.28
N GLU A 185 26.82 -15.71 2.43
CA GLU A 185 27.59 -15.61 1.18
C GLU A 185 26.94 -14.61 0.22
N CYS A 186 25.62 -14.64 0.09
CA CYS A 186 24.87 -13.67 -0.72
C CYS A 186 25.04 -12.25 -0.20
N GLN A 187 24.99 -12.05 1.11
CA GLN A 187 25.16 -10.75 1.76
C GLN A 187 26.50 -10.07 1.41
N ALA A 188 27.56 -10.83 1.27
CA ALA A 188 28.89 -10.32 0.93
C ALA A 188 28.95 -9.65 -0.46
N MET A 189 28.03 -9.99 -1.37
CA MET A 189 27.95 -9.40 -2.72
C MET A 189 27.17 -8.07 -2.74
N GLY A 190 26.40 -7.80 -1.69
CA GLY A 190 25.49 -6.67 -1.60
C GLY A 190 24.25 -6.82 -2.47
N TRP A 191 23.30 -5.92 -2.27
CA TRP A 191 21.96 -6.03 -2.81
C TRP A 191 21.53 -4.77 -3.58
N VAL A 192 20.78 -5.00 -4.63
CA VAL A 192 19.96 -4.00 -5.34
C VAL A 192 18.51 -4.23 -4.93
N LEU A 193 17.91 -3.31 -4.20
CA LEU A 193 16.58 -3.50 -3.60
C LEU A 193 15.67 -2.30 -3.82
N ASN A 194 14.38 -2.53 -3.62
CA ASN A 194 13.42 -1.45 -3.48
C ASN A 194 13.60 -0.71 -2.14
N PRO A 195 13.06 0.53 -2.00
CA PRO A 195 13.15 1.34 -0.79
C PRO A 195 12.58 0.67 0.46
N ASP A 196 12.86 1.28 1.60
CA ASP A 196 12.24 0.90 2.88
C ASP A 196 10.72 0.93 2.81
N GLY A 197 10.07 0.00 3.53
CA GLY A 197 8.62 -0.25 3.45
C GLY A 197 8.23 -1.26 2.36
N CYS A 198 9.18 -1.71 1.54
CA CYS A 198 9.00 -2.87 0.67
C CYS A 198 9.06 -4.16 1.50
N GLY A 199 7.95 -4.92 1.53
CA GLY A 199 7.87 -6.17 2.30
C GLY A 199 8.94 -7.22 1.95
N PHE A 200 9.50 -7.18 0.73
CA PHE A 200 10.61 -8.06 0.34
C PHE A 200 11.89 -7.70 1.08
N ARG A 201 12.22 -6.39 1.12
CA ARG A 201 13.38 -5.88 1.85
C ARG A 201 13.25 -6.14 3.34
N GLU A 202 12.08 -5.89 3.92
CA GLU A 202 11.82 -6.19 5.33
C GLU A 202 12.01 -7.68 5.66
N GLY A 203 11.58 -8.58 4.77
CA GLY A 203 11.79 -10.02 4.90
C GLY A 203 13.26 -10.41 4.89
N LEU A 204 14.03 -9.84 3.96
CA LEU A 204 15.48 -10.03 3.85
C LEU A 204 16.22 -9.48 5.07
N GLN A 205 15.91 -8.25 5.48
CA GLN A 205 16.51 -7.63 6.66
C GLN A 205 16.32 -8.45 7.93
N ARG A 206 15.09 -8.97 8.15
CA ARG A 206 14.80 -9.85 9.29
C ARG A 206 15.62 -11.14 9.24
N ALA A 207 15.73 -11.76 8.06
CA ALA A 207 16.53 -12.98 7.91
C ALA A 207 18.02 -12.73 8.19
N LEU A 208 18.58 -11.63 7.68
CA LEU A 208 19.97 -11.22 7.94
C LEU A 208 20.19 -10.88 9.42
N THR A 209 19.29 -10.13 10.03
CA THR A 209 19.36 -9.80 11.47
C THR A 209 19.34 -11.06 12.33
N GLY A 210 18.54 -12.08 11.95
CA GLY A 210 18.53 -13.38 12.62
C GLY A 210 19.86 -14.12 12.57
N LEU A 211 20.72 -13.80 11.59
CA LEU A 211 22.10 -14.30 11.45
C LEU A 211 23.15 -13.36 12.05
N GLY A 212 22.75 -12.26 12.70
CA GLY A 212 23.68 -11.25 13.21
C GLY A 212 24.33 -10.39 12.11
N LEU A 213 23.75 -10.35 10.90
CA LEU A 213 24.29 -9.64 9.75
C LEU A 213 23.49 -8.35 9.47
N ALA A 214 24.21 -7.30 9.09
CA ALA A 214 23.59 -6.06 8.58
C ALA A 214 23.38 -6.17 7.07
N LEU A 215 22.33 -5.53 6.55
CA LEU A 215 22.07 -5.46 5.11
C LEU A 215 23.11 -4.57 4.41
N THR A 216 23.83 -5.13 3.43
CA THR A 216 24.70 -4.36 2.53
C THR A 216 23.88 -3.96 1.30
N LEU A 217 23.43 -2.72 1.28
CA LEU A 217 22.68 -2.15 0.16
C LEU A 217 23.65 -1.46 -0.80
N ASN A 218 23.76 -1.98 -2.03
CA ASN A 218 24.59 -1.37 -3.07
C ASN A 218 23.82 -0.27 -3.81
N LEU A 219 22.54 -0.55 -4.17
CA LEU A 219 21.67 0.40 -4.86
C LEU A 219 20.23 0.26 -4.37
N GLU A 220 19.54 1.37 -4.34
CA GLU A 220 18.11 1.46 -4.09
C GLU A 220 17.38 1.94 -5.35
N THR A 221 16.31 1.24 -5.74
CA THR A 221 15.58 1.55 -6.97
C THR A 221 14.09 1.26 -6.83
N LEU A 222 13.27 1.87 -7.67
CA LEU A 222 11.83 1.64 -7.74
C LEU A 222 11.47 0.73 -8.91
N GLY A 223 10.70 -0.29 -8.63
CA GLY A 223 10.16 -1.20 -9.65
C GLY A 223 11.08 -2.38 -9.97
N THR A 224 10.46 -3.46 -10.45
CA THR A 224 11.16 -4.74 -10.67
C THR A 224 12.04 -4.72 -11.93
N GLU A 225 11.59 -4.13 -13.04
CA GLU A 225 12.37 -4.13 -14.28
C GLU A 225 13.69 -3.37 -14.15
N LEU A 226 13.69 -2.19 -13.53
CA LEU A 226 14.92 -1.44 -13.29
C LEU A 226 15.84 -2.18 -12.32
N GLN A 227 15.28 -2.81 -11.29
CA GLN A 227 16.03 -3.66 -10.36
C GLN A 227 16.73 -4.80 -11.10
N LEU A 228 16.02 -5.52 -11.98
CA LEU A 228 16.58 -6.61 -12.77
C LEU A 228 17.69 -6.13 -13.72
N GLN A 229 17.50 -4.96 -14.36
CA GLN A 229 18.54 -4.37 -15.22
C GLN A 229 19.82 -4.08 -14.43
N LEU A 230 19.68 -3.42 -13.27
CA LEU A 230 20.85 -3.10 -12.43
C LEU A 230 21.56 -4.37 -11.91
N VAL A 231 20.80 -5.43 -11.63
CA VAL A 231 21.39 -6.73 -11.27
C VAL A 231 22.13 -7.33 -12.47
N ALA A 232 21.53 -7.35 -13.66
CA ALA A 232 22.17 -7.85 -14.88
C ALA A 232 23.49 -7.12 -15.19
N ASP A 233 23.53 -5.81 -14.91
CA ASP A 233 24.72 -4.96 -15.05
C ASP A 233 25.80 -5.22 -13.94
N GLY A 234 25.56 -6.15 -13.02
CA GLY A 234 26.55 -6.56 -12.02
C GLY A 234 26.61 -5.73 -10.74
N ASN A 235 25.60 -4.93 -10.44
CA ASN A 235 25.60 -4.05 -9.26
C ASN A 235 25.29 -4.78 -7.92
N GLY A 236 25.09 -6.08 -7.93
CA GLY A 236 24.79 -6.89 -6.75
C GLY A 236 23.68 -7.90 -7.01
N LEU A 237 23.13 -8.46 -5.94
CA LEU A 237 22.03 -9.42 -6.01
C LEU A 237 20.67 -8.72 -5.94
N GLY A 238 19.65 -9.28 -6.59
CA GLY A 238 18.27 -8.85 -6.49
C GLY A 238 17.40 -9.82 -5.69
N LEU A 239 16.35 -9.30 -5.06
CA LEU A 239 15.28 -10.10 -4.49
C LEU A 239 13.97 -9.67 -5.15
N VAL A 240 13.40 -10.55 -5.99
CA VAL A 240 12.31 -10.19 -6.90
C VAL A 240 11.18 -11.23 -6.88
N PRO A 241 9.94 -10.82 -7.16
CA PRO A 241 8.85 -11.77 -7.36
C PRO A 241 9.12 -12.68 -8.54
N LEU A 242 9.09 -13.97 -8.29
CA LEU A 242 9.37 -14.96 -9.32
C LEU A 242 8.43 -14.86 -10.55
N PRO A 243 7.13 -14.53 -10.43
CA PRO A 243 6.28 -14.29 -11.60
C PRO A 243 6.75 -13.14 -12.49
N LEU A 244 7.23 -12.03 -11.90
CA LEU A 244 7.73 -10.90 -12.68
C LEU A 244 9.07 -11.19 -13.35
N LEU A 245 9.98 -11.90 -12.67
CA LEU A 245 11.23 -12.35 -13.29
C LEU A 245 10.98 -13.14 -14.58
N GLN A 246 9.98 -14.02 -14.57
CA GLN A 246 9.71 -14.92 -15.70
C GLN A 246 9.09 -14.25 -16.92
N THR A 247 8.42 -13.13 -16.71
CA THR A 247 7.86 -12.29 -17.79
C THR A 247 8.77 -11.14 -18.19
N SER A 248 9.88 -10.96 -17.47
CA SER A 248 10.86 -9.94 -17.79
C SER A 248 11.64 -10.30 -19.06
N ARG A 249 11.93 -9.28 -19.86
CA ARG A 249 12.83 -9.39 -21.01
C ARG A 249 14.27 -9.76 -20.64
N LEU A 250 14.63 -9.58 -19.36
CA LEU A 250 15.98 -9.82 -18.83
C LEU A 250 16.15 -11.23 -18.25
N VAL A 251 15.14 -12.10 -18.36
CA VAL A 251 15.17 -13.45 -17.76
C VAL A 251 16.37 -14.27 -18.22
N ASP A 252 16.82 -14.11 -19.46
CA ASP A 252 17.96 -14.82 -20.02
C ASP A 252 19.33 -14.23 -19.64
N GLU A 253 19.34 -13.04 -19.05
CA GLU A 253 20.54 -12.35 -18.57
C GLU A 253 20.81 -12.58 -17.08
N LEU A 254 19.94 -13.32 -16.42
CA LEU A 254 19.94 -13.52 -14.97
C LEU A 254 19.94 -15.00 -14.60
N ASP A 255 20.60 -15.33 -13.50
CA ASP A 255 20.51 -16.64 -12.85
C ASP A 255 19.71 -16.54 -11.56
N VAL A 256 18.79 -17.50 -11.35
CA VAL A 256 18.14 -17.68 -10.04
C VAL A 256 19.07 -18.45 -9.12
N ILE A 257 19.42 -17.83 -8.00
CA ILE A 257 20.36 -18.39 -7.03
C ILE A 257 19.61 -19.22 -6.00
N SER A 258 20.04 -20.47 -5.83
CA SER A 258 19.54 -21.32 -4.74
C SER A 258 20.21 -20.91 -3.43
N VAL A 259 19.41 -20.45 -2.47
CA VAL A 259 19.86 -20.11 -1.11
C VAL A 259 19.32 -21.16 -0.14
N SER A 260 20.22 -21.86 0.55
CA SER A 260 19.88 -23.05 1.35
C SER A 260 19.08 -22.70 2.61
N ASP A 261 19.44 -21.59 3.25
CA ASP A 261 18.91 -21.08 4.52
C ASP A 261 17.94 -19.90 4.38
N PHE A 262 17.56 -19.55 3.12
CA PHE A 262 16.62 -18.46 2.86
C PHE A 262 15.64 -18.83 1.75
N LYS A 263 14.39 -19.04 2.11
CA LYS A 263 13.28 -19.36 1.18
C LYS A 263 12.20 -18.28 1.27
N PRO A 264 12.41 -17.11 0.66
CA PRO A 264 11.56 -15.96 0.86
C PRO A 264 10.18 -16.15 0.23
N LEU A 265 9.17 -15.90 1.03
CA LEU A 265 7.75 -15.91 0.67
C LEU A 265 7.12 -14.62 1.15
N ILE A 266 6.12 -14.15 0.42
CA ILE A 266 5.31 -13.01 0.82
C ILE A 266 3.83 -13.30 0.56
N ASP A 267 2.98 -12.88 1.47
CA ASP A 267 1.54 -13.04 1.33
C ASP A 267 0.91 -11.84 0.63
N ILE A 268 -0.08 -12.12 -0.21
CA ILE A 268 -0.93 -11.11 -0.83
C ILE A 268 -2.17 -10.98 0.04
N TRP A 269 -2.47 -9.77 0.48
CA TRP A 269 -3.62 -9.46 1.31
C TRP A 269 -4.53 -8.43 0.67
N LEU A 270 -5.82 -8.66 0.76
CA LEU A 270 -6.83 -7.62 0.64
C LEU A 270 -7.19 -7.17 2.03
N VAL A 271 -6.99 -5.88 2.32
CA VAL A 271 -7.28 -5.29 3.63
C VAL A 271 -8.22 -4.11 3.45
N HIS A 272 -9.23 -4.02 4.28
CA HIS A 272 -10.22 -2.96 4.28
C HIS A 272 -10.84 -2.79 5.68
N PRO A 273 -11.54 -1.68 5.99
CA PRO A 273 -12.36 -1.55 7.18
C PRO A 273 -13.39 -2.67 7.25
N ARG A 274 -13.72 -3.17 8.44
CA ARG A 274 -14.71 -4.25 8.61
C ARG A 274 -16.05 -3.91 8.00
N VAL A 275 -16.44 -2.67 8.05
CA VAL A 275 -17.71 -2.20 7.50
C VAL A 275 -17.44 -1.35 6.26
N LEU A 276 -17.89 -1.80 5.13
CA LEU A 276 -17.76 -1.13 3.83
C LEU A 276 -19.13 -0.69 3.25
N GLY A 277 -20.24 -1.12 3.88
CA GLY A 277 -21.58 -0.85 3.36
C GLY A 277 -21.70 -1.25 1.89
N LYS A 278 -22.21 -0.35 1.07
CA LYS A 278 -22.37 -0.58 -0.38
C LYS A 278 -21.07 -0.81 -1.15
N LEU A 279 -19.92 -0.48 -0.59
CA LEU A 279 -18.62 -0.73 -1.21
C LEU A 279 -18.11 -2.16 -0.98
N GLN A 280 -18.81 -2.97 -0.18
CA GLN A 280 -18.41 -4.36 0.10
C GLN A 280 -18.27 -5.19 -1.19
N GLN A 281 -19.30 -5.19 -2.02
CA GLN A 281 -19.29 -5.97 -3.28
C GLN A 281 -18.22 -5.48 -4.27
N PRO A 282 -18.05 -4.18 -4.54
CA PRO A 282 -16.93 -3.68 -5.36
C PRO A 282 -15.55 -4.07 -4.85
N VAL A 283 -15.32 -4.02 -3.53
CA VAL A 283 -14.04 -4.41 -2.93
C VAL A 283 -13.81 -5.91 -3.03
N GLU A 284 -14.83 -6.72 -2.81
CA GLU A 284 -14.78 -8.18 -3.01
C GLU A 284 -14.47 -8.55 -4.46
N LEU A 285 -15.13 -7.88 -5.43
CA LEU A 285 -14.87 -8.07 -6.87
C LEU A 285 -13.43 -7.74 -7.21
N PHE A 286 -12.92 -6.60 -6.72
CA PHE A 286 -11.53 -6.19 -6.89
C PHE A 286 -10.57 -7.26 -6.34
N GLY A 287 -10.78 -7.71 -5.10
CA GLY A 287 -9.98 -8.76 -4.48
C GLY A 287 -10.00 -10.08 -5.24
N ALA A 288 -11.19 -10.50 -5.73
CA ALA A 288 -11.34 -11.70 -6.52
C ALA A 288 -10.63 -11.60 -7.88
N ALA A 289 -10.65 -10.44 -8.53
CA ALA A 289 -9.93 -10.19 -9.78
C ALA A 289 -8.41 -10.30 -9.56
N VAL A 290 -7.88 -9.69 -8.51
CA VAL A 290 -6.46 -9.81 -8.12
C VAL A 290 -6.11 -11.28 -7.89
N GLU A 291 -6.88 -12.00 -7.09
CA GLU A 291 -6.63 -13.41 -6.75
C GLU A 291 -6.58 -14.29 -8.00
N ARG A 292 -7.50 -14.09 -8.96
CA ARG A 292 -7.55 -14.85 -10.23
C ARG A 292 -6.28 -14.67 -11.04
N GLN A 293 -5.74 -13.45 -11.17
CA GLN A 293 -4.53 -13.19 -11.94
C GLN A 293 -3.31 -13.91 -11.34
N PHE A 294 -3.19 -13.92 -10.02
CA PHE A 294 -2.10 -14.66 -9.37
C PHE A 294 -2.27 -16.18 -9.44
N LYS A 295 -3.50 -16.69 -9.46
CA LYS A 295 -3.76 -18.12 -9.68
C LYS A 295 -3.47 -18.53 -11.14
N ALA A 296 -3.87 -17.73 -12.12
CA ALA A 296 -3.61 -17.97 -13.53
C ALA A 296 -2.09 -17.99 -13.83
N THR A 297 -1.35 -17.03 -13.32
CA THR A 297 0.12 -16.97 -13.42
C THR A 297 0.78 -18.21 -12.79
N ARG A 298 0.18 -18.80 -11.76
CA ARG A 298 0.69 -20.03 -11.10
C ARG A 298 0.37 -21.31 -11.89
N LEU A 299 -0.76 -21.38 -12.59
CA LEU A 299 -1.19 -22.56 -13.36
C LEU A 299 -0.45 -22.70 -14.70
N GLN A 300 -0.17 -21.60 -15.38
CA GLN A 300 0.62 -21.59 -16.62
C GLN A 300 2.04 -22.17 -16.41
N ARG A 301 2.53 -22.20 -15.17
CA ARG A 301 3.83 -22.73 -14.78
C ARG A 301 3.89 -24.23 -14.50
N ASN A 302 2.77 -24.85 -14.13
CA ASN A 302 2.74 -26.30 -13.90
C ASN A 302 2.52 -27.06 -15.22
N ALA A 303 2.31 -26.32 -16.31
CA ALA A 303 2.04 -26.86 -17.65
C ALA A 303 3.22 -26.66 -18.65
N ALA A 304 4.27 -25.93 -18.26
CA ALA A 304 5.52 -25.74 -19.02
C ALA A 304 6.71 -26.37 -18.25
#